data_c1e82cc98fcf7415178b29e90c8585e5
#
_entry.id   c1e82cc98fcf7415178b29e90c8585e5
#
_cell.length_a   1.000
_cell.length_b   1.000
_cell.length_c   1.000
_cell.angle_alpha   90.00
_cell.angle_beta   90.00
_cell.angle_gamma   90.00
#
_symmetry.space_group_name_H-M   'P 1'
#
loop_
_entity.id
_entity.type
_entity.pdbx_description
1 polymer ?
#
loop_
_entity_poly.entity_id
_entity_poly.type
_entity_poly.pdbx_seq_one_letter_code
_entity_poly.pdbx_strand_id
1 'polypeptide(L)'
;MAGVTHALNAVADGLRLPLEFSPPARQPVLPLPDPADAPPELKAVFDDIAGFYAMDRPPAVFRWMGRDVGYLQDYWGATREAFADRALDRLMKEILALAASMTGKSDYGVDFHLREARRLGLSDRALTEAIEVVQLFNTVTKIADALQLQPDFDPRSTG
;
A
#
# COMPACT_ATOMS: atom_id res chain seq x y z
N MET A 1 18.73 -12.81 -13.82
CA MET A 1 17.32 -13.19 -14.08
C MET A 1 16.37 -12.77 -12.97
N ALA A 2 16.68 -12.93 -11.67
CA ALA A 2 15.78 -12.55 -10.59
C ALA A 2 15.34 -11.06 -10.60
N GLY A 3 16.24 -10.12 -10.91
CA GLY A 3 15.91 -8.69 -10.98
C GLY A 3 14.91 -8.33 -12.08
N VAL A 4 15.04 -8.94 -13.26
CA VAL A 4 14.12 -8.70 -14.39
C VAL A 4 12.72 -9.23 -14.05
N THR A 5 12.63 -10.44 -13.51
CA THR A 5 11.35 -11.02 -13.08
C THR A 5 10.66 -10.17 -12.02
N HIS A 6 11.43 -9.65 -11.06
CA HIS A 6 10.88 -8.80 -10.01
C HIS A 6 10.37 -7.45 -10.58
N ALA A 7 11.12 -6.84 -11.51
CA ALA A 7 10.70 -5.63 -12.18
C ALA A 7 9.43 -5.82 -13.02
N LEU A 8 9.35 -6.92 -13.79
CA LEU A 8 8.17 -7.25 -14.58
C LEU A 8 6.93 -7.48 -13.69
N ASN A 9 7.09 -8.18 -12.57
CA ASN A 9 6.01 -8.37 -11.62
C ASN A 9 5.54 -7.03 -11.03
N ALA A 10 6.47 -6.12 -10.69
CA ALA A 10 6.09 -4.80 -10.18
C ALA A 10 5.26 -3.99 -11.20
N VAL A 11 5.60 -4.08 -12.49
CA VAL A 11 4.80 -3.46 -13.56
C VAL A 11 3.43 -4.10 -13.67
N ALA A 12 3.37 -5.44 -13.71
CA ALA A 12 2.11 -6.17 -13.80
C ALA A 12 1.20 -5.86 -12.61
N ASP A 13 1.75 -5.85 -11.39
CA ASP A 13 1.02 -5.55 -10.16
C ASP A 13 0.52 -4.09 -10.15
N GLY A 14 1.37 -3.14 -10.52
CA GLY A 14 1.01 -1.72 -10.53
C GLY A 14 -0.03 -1.36 -11.59
N LEU A 15 -0.02 -2.02 -12.74
CA LEU A 15 -1.01 -1.86 -13.81
C LEU A 15 -2.22 -2.78 -13.66
N ARG A 16 -2.22 -3.68 -12.67
CA ARG A 16 -3.25 -4.70 -12.49
C ARG A 16 -3.54 -5.49 -13.77
N LEU A 17 -2.47 -5.87 -14.48
CA LEU A 17 -2.60 -6.65 -15.70
C LEU A 17 -3.31 -7.98 -15.41
N PRO A 18 -4.23 -8.42 -16.31
CA PRO A 18 -4.90 -9.70 -16.12
C PRO A 18 -3.90 -10.84 -16.16
N LEU A 19 -4.08 -11.81 -15.27
CA LEU A 19 -3.31 -13.04 -15.30
C LEU A 19 -3.80 -13.93 -16.45
N GLU A 20 -2.90 -14.66 -17.11
CA GLU A 20 -3.26 -15.64 -18.13
C GLU A 20 -4.02 -16.84 -17.55
N PHE A 21 -3.92 -17.02 -16.25
CA PHE A 21 -4.72 -17.99 -15.47
C PHE A 21 -5.22 -17.32 -14.20
N SER A 22 -6.48 -17.57 -13.86
CA SER A 22 -7.07 -17.03 -12.66
C SER A 22 -6.77 -17.94 -11.47
N PRO A 23 -6.05 -17.46 -10.43
CA PRO A 23 -5.96 -18.20 -9.19
C PRO A 23 -7.36 -18.27 -8.54
N PRO A 24 -7.62 -19.28 -7.69
CA PRO A 24 -8.88 -19.37 -6.97
C PRO A 24 -9.09 -18.11 -6.12
N ALA A 25 -10.33 -17.64 -6.04
CA ALA A 25 -10.69 -16.50 -5.20
C ALA A 25 -10.24 -16.76 -3.75
N ARG A 26 -9.46 -15.84 -3.20
CA ARG A 26 -9.03 -15.90 -1.80
C ARG A 26 -10.21 -15.54 -0.90
N GLN A 27 -10.47 -16.37 0.08
CA GLN A 27 -11.44 -16.07 1.14
C GLN A 27 -10.68 -15.79 2.45
N PRO A 28 -11.19 -14.87 3.30
CA PRO A 28 -10.61 -14.67 4.62
C PRO A 28 -10.58 -15.98 5.42
N VAL A 29 -9.45 -16.28 6.04
CA VAL A 29 -9.28 -17.47 6.91
C VAL A 29 -10.19 -17.41 8.13
N LEU A 30 -10.46 -16.19 8.61
CA LEU A 30 -11.37 -15.92 9.73
C LEU A 30 -12.47 -14.95 9.28
N PRO A 31 -13.71 -15.11 9.78
CA PRO A 31 -14.76 -14.15 9.50
C PRO A 31 -14.37 -12.76 10.00
N LEU A 32 -14.68 -11.75 9.20
CA LEU A 32 -14.44 -10.36 9.56
C LEU A 32 -15.61 -9.81 10.37
N PRO A 33 -15.36 -9.02 11.44
CA PRO A 33 -16.43 -8.30 12.12
C PRO A 33 -17.27 -7.48 11.13
N ASP A 34 -18.60 -7.55 11.28
CA ASP A 34 -19.50 -6.72 10.49
C ASP A 34 -19.69 -5.37 11.21
N PRO A 35 -19.49 -4.24 10.53
CA PRO A 35 -19.72 -2.92 11.14
C PRO A 35 -21.14 -2.71 11.65
N ALA A 36 -22.15 -3.40 11.07
CA ALA A 36 -23.53 -3.30 11.50
C ALA A 36 -23.77 -3.91 12.89
N ASP A 37 -23.01 -4.97 13.23
CA ASP A 37 -23.12 -5.70 14.49
C ASP A 37 -22.05 -5.24 15.52
N ALA A 38 -21.25 -4.23 15.18
CA ALA A 38 -20.15 -3.78 16.02
C ALA A 38 -20.66 -3.05 17.29
N PRO A 39 -20.03 -3.28 18.46
CA PRO A 39 -20.30 -2.49 19.65
C PRO A 39 -20.06 -0.99 19.38
N PRO A 40 -20.72 -0.07 20.12
CA PRO A 40 -20.65 1.37 19.84
C PRO A 40 -19.23 1.93 19.74
N GLU A 41 -18.32 1.48 20.59
CA GLU A 41 -16.92 1.90 20.59
C GLU A 41 -16.19 1.49 19.30
N LEU A 42 -16.32 0.23 18.90
CA LEU A 42 -15.74 -0.30 17.66
C LEU A 42 -16.38 0.35 16.43
N LYS A 43 -17.70 0.56 16.48
CA LYS A 43 -18.43 1.20 15.39
C LYS A 43 -17.93 2.62 15.15
N ALA A 44 -17.67 3.40 16.19
CA ALA A 44 -17.14 4.77 16.06
C ALA A 44 -15.79 4.78 15.33
N VAL A 45 -14.91 3.83 15.63
CA VAL A 45 -13.61 3.69 14.91
C VAL A 45 -13.83 3.27 13.46
N PHE A 46 -14.73 2.34 13.22
CA PHE A 46 -15.06 1.89 11.86
C PHE A 46 -15.65 3.01 11.00
N ASP A 47 -16.54 3.83 11.56
CA ASP A 47 -17.14 4.97 10.87
C ASP A 47 -16.08 6.04 10.53
N ASP A 48 -15.14 6.30 11.44
CA ASP A 48 -14.02 7.23 11.18
C ASP A 48 -13.08 6.71 10.06
N ILE A 49 -12.74 5.41 10.09
CA ILE A 49 -11.95 4.77 9.03
C ILE A 49 -12.67 4.84 7.68
N ALA A 50 -13.94 4.48 7.64
CA ALA A 50 -14.74 4.50 6.43
C ALA A 50 -14.84 5.91 5.84
N GLY A 51 -15.07 6.91 6.70
CA GLY A 51 -15.08 8.33 6.31
C GLY A 51 -13.75 8.80 5.74
N PHE A 52 -12.64 8.44 6.37
CA PHE A 52 -11.29 8.82 5.91
C PHE A 52 -10.97 8.31 4.50
N TYR A 53 -11.40 7.09 4.16
CA TYR A 53 -11.20 6.47 2.87
C TYR A 53 -12.37 6.67 1.88
N ALA A 54 -13.37 7.45 2.25
CA ALA A 54 -14.60 7.65 1.46
C ALA A 54 -15.21 6.32 0.98
N MET A 55 -15.43 5.40 1.91
CA MET A 55 -15.99 4.07 1.68
C MET A 55 -17.26 3.89 2.50
N ASP A 56 -18.18 3.02 2.04
CA ASP A 56 -19.41 2.68 2.77
C ASP A 56 -19.14 1.87 4.04
N ARG A 57 -17.99 1.20 4.09
CA ARG A 57 -17.53 0.42 5.24
C ARG A 57 -16.00 0.37 5.29
N PRO A 58 -15.40 0.16 6.48
CA PRO A 58 -13.94 0.12 6.60
C PRO A 58 -13.33 -1.03 5.79
N PRO A 59 -12.12 -0.84 5.24
CA PRO A 59 -11.39 -1.88 4.54
C PRO A 59 -11.22 -3.16 5.37
N ALA A 60 -11.14 -4.31 4.70
CA ALA A 60 -11.12 -5.62 5.34
C ALA A 60 -10.01 -5.77 6.40
N VAL A 61 -8.83 -5.18 6.16
CA VAL A 61 -7.70 -5.23 7.10
C VAL A 61 -8.04 -4.58 8.44
N PHE A 62 -8.70 -3.43 8.43
CA PHE A 62 -9.14 -2.75 9.66
C PHE A 62 -10.29 -3.49 10.35
N ARG A 63 -11.20 -4.08 9.59
CA ARG A 63 -12.24 -4.93 10.17
C ARG A 63 -11.64 -6.13 10.88
N TRP A 64 -10.59 -6.74 10.30
CA TRP A 64 -9.88 -7.82 10.97
C TRP A 64 -9.24 -7.36 12.29
N MET A 65 -8.59 -6.18 12.29
CA MET A 65 -8.01 -5.58 13.50
C MET A 65 -9.07 -5.26 14.55
N GLY A 66 -10.29 -4.97 14.15
CA GLY A 66 -11.43 -4.71 15.04
C GLY A 66 -11.85 -5.90 15.92
N ARG A 67 -11.21 -7.05 15.78
CA ARG A 67 -11.33 -8.16 16.75
C ARG A 67 -10.71 -7.81 18.12
N ASP A 68 -9.81 -6.83 18.13
CA ASP A 68 -9.27 -6.18 19.32
C ASP A 68 -9.39 -4.65 19.12
N VAL A 69 -10.31 -4.04 19.88
CA VAL A 69 -10.63 -2.61 19.71
C VAL A 69 -9.43 -1.74 20.07
N GLY A 70 -8.71 -2.08 21.13
CA GLY A 70 -7.52 -1.31 21.56
C GLY A 70 -6.42 -1.35 20.50
N TYR A 71 -6.13 -2.53 19.97
CA TYR A 71 -5.18 -2.68 18.87
C TYR A 71 -5.59 -1.86 17.63
N LEU A 72 -6.87 -1.91 17.24
CA LEU A 72 -7.35 -1.12 16.12
C LEU A 72 -7.23 0.37 16.37
N GLN A 73 -7.57 0.86 17.56
CA GLN A 73 -7.48 2.28 17.91
C GLN A 73 -6.04 2.80 17.81
N ASP A 74 -5.09 2.05 18.38
CA ASP A 74 -3.67 2.41 18.32
C ASP A 74 -3.13 2.42 16.88
N TYR A 75 -3.43 1.37 16.13
CA TYR A 75 -3.01 1.25 14.73
C TYR A 75 -3.65 2.34 13.86
N TRP A 76 -4.93 2.62 14.06
CA TRP A 76 -5.65 3.65 13.33
C TRP A 76 -5.14 5.05 13.66
N GLY A 77 -4.88 5.33 14.92
CA GLY A 77 -4.27 6.59 15.36
C GLY A 77 -2.92 6.83 14.65
N ALA A 78 -2.05 5.82 14.65
CA ALA A 78 -0.76 5.89 13.96
C ALA A 78 -0.94 6.05 12.43
N THR A 79 -1.92 5.37 11.83
CA THR A 79 -2.21 5.49 10.40
C THR A 79 -2.67 6.91 10.04
N ARG A 80 -3.60 7.47 10.77
CA ARG A 80 -4.06 8.85 10.55
C ARG A 80 -2.93 9.85 10.64
N GLU A 81 -2.07 9.69 11.64
CA GLU A 81 -0.90 10.55 11.84
C GLU A 81 0.09 10.43 10.67
N ALA A 82 0.38 9.20 10.23
CA ALA A 82 1.27 8.94 9.09
C ALA A 82 0.74 9.55 7.79
N PHE A 83 -0.56 9.49 7.54
CA PHE A 83 -1.20 9.98 6.31
C PHE A 83 -1.72 11.42 6.41
N ALA A 84 -1.55 12.12 7.54
CA ALA A 84 -1.90 13.54 7.66
C ALA A 84 -1.04 14.40 6.73
N ASP A 85 -1.64 15.42 6.10
CA ASP A 85 -0.91 16.40 5.29
C ASP A 85 0.08 17.17 6.15
N ARG A 86 1.37 17.12 5.77
CA ARG A 86 2.47 17.82 6.43
C ARG A 86 3.52 18.24 5.39
N ALA A 87 4.80 17.91 5.59
CA ALA A 87 5.86 18.13 4.59
C ALA A 87 5.59 17.40 3.27
N LEU A 88 4.97 16.22 3.35
CA LEU A 88 4.40 15.51 2.21
C LEU A 88 2.88 15.55 2.32
N ASP A 89 2.20 15.82 1.22
CA ASP A 89 0.75 15.70 1.13
C ASP A 89 0.30 14.22 1.14
N ARG A 90 -0.99 14.01 1.33
CA ARG A 90 -1.55 12.67 1.38
C ARG A 90 -1.39 11.92 0.06
N LEU A 91 -1.53 12.57 -1.08
CA LEU A 91 -1.36 11.91 -2.38
C LEU A 91 0.04 11.32 -2.52
N MET A 92 1.08 12.08 -2.18
CA MET A 92 2.46 11.59 -2.20
C MET A 92 2.64 10.39 -1.27
N LYS A 93 2.03 10.40 -0.08
CA LYS A 93 2.09 9.29 0.87
C LYS A 93 1.40 8.04 0.35
N GLU A 94 0.27 8.19 -0.35
CA GLU A 94 -0.41 7.05 -1.01
C GLU A 94 0.43 6.49 -2.17
N ILE A 95 1.13 7.33 -2.93
CA ILE A 95 2.08 6.87 -3.97
C ILE A 95 3.25 6.11 -3.35
N LEU A 96 3.80 6.57 -2.23
CA LEU A 96 4.86 5.86 -1.52
C LEU A 96 4.39 4.51 -0.97
N ALA A 97 3.17 4.45 -0.43
CA ALA A 97 2.57 3.23 0.06
C ALA A 97 2.25 2.25 -1.10
N LEU A 98 1.81 2.77 -2.25
CA LEU A 98 1.64 1.99 -3.48
C LEU A 98 2.98 1.38 -3.92
N ALA A 99 4.04 2.19 -4.00
CA ALA A 99 5.37 1.74 -4.36
C ALA A 99 5.90 0.64 -3.42
N ALA A 100 5.71 0.82 -2.10
CA ALA A 100 6.06 -0.19 -1.11
C ALA A 100 5.25 -1.48 -1.28
N SER A 101 3.96 -1.38 -1.59
CA SER A 101 3.07 -2.52 -1.85
C SER A 101 3.48 -3.31 -3.10
N MET A 102 3.83 -2.61 -4.19
CA MET A 102 4.35 -3.22 -5.41
C MET A 102 5.66 -3.98 -5.15
N THR A 103 6.59 -3.36 -4.43
CA THR A 103 7.87 -3.98 -4.07
C THR A 103 7.68 -5.16 -3.12
N GLY A 104 6.77 -5.04 -2.16
CA GLY A 104 6.42 -6.09 -1.20
C GLY A 104 5.51 -7.19 -1.77
N LYS A 105 5.06 -7.07 -3.03
CA LYS A 105 4.13 -8.02 -3.70
C LYS A 105 2.84 -8.24 -2.92
N SER A 106 2.27 -7.16 -2.41
CA SER A 106 0.99 -7.17 -1.71
C SER A 106 -0.13 -6.75 -2.66
N ASP A 107 -0.84 -7.71 -3.25
CA ASP A 107 -2.01 -7.44 -4.12
C ASP A 107 -3.03 -6.55 -3.40
N TYR A 108 -3.30 -6.85 -2.13
CA TYR A 108 -4.23 -6.07 -1.32
C TYR A 108 -3.76 -4.61 -1.17
N GLY A 109 -2.47 -4.41 -0.88
CA GLY A 109 -1.90 -3.07 -0.72
C GLY A 109 -1.87 -2.30 -2.04
N VAL A 110 -1.56 -2.97 -3.15
CA VAL A 110 -1.59 -2.36 -4.50
C VAL A 110 -2.99 -1.87 -4.83
N ASP A 111 -4.01 -2.72 -4.71
CA ASP A 111 -5.40 -2.33 -4.98
C ASP A 111 -5.85 -1.16 -4.09
N PHE A 112 -5.53 -1.25 -2.82
CA PHE A 112 -5.96 -0.26 -1.83
C PHE A 112 -5.32 1.11 -2.06
N HIS A 113 -4.00 1.18 -2.17
CA HIS A 113 -3.28 2.44 -2.32
C HIS A 113 -3.43 3.04 -3.72
N LEU A 114 -3.59 2.20 -4.76
CA LEU A 114 -3.93 2.69 -6.10
C LEU A 114 -5.30 3.35 -6.13
N ARG A 115 -6.32 2.72 -5.51
CA ARG A 115 -7.64 3.32 -5.37
C ARG A 115 -7.58 4.67 -4.66
N GLU A 116 -6.89 4.75 -3.53
CA GLU A 116 -6.77 6.00 -2.76
C GLU A 116 -6.01 7.08 -3.53
N ALA A 117 -4.88 6.74 -4.14
CA ALA A 117 -4.12 7.68 -4.95
C ALA A 117 -4.96 8.22 -6.12
N ARG A 118 -5.74 7.35 -6.80
CA ARG A 118 -6.68 7.76 -7.84
C ARG A 118 -7.77 8.70 -7.32
N ARG A 119 -8.37 8.38 -6.18
CA ARG A 119 -9.37 9.23 -5.53
C ARG A 119 -8.81 10.62 -5.20
N LEU A 120 -7.54 10.70 -4.84
CA LEU A 120 -6.82 11.94 -4.53
C LEU A 120 -6.27 12.66 -5.77
N GLY A 121 -6.48 12.15 -6.97
CA GLY A 121 -6.16 12.83 -8.23
C GLY A 121 -4.91 12.32 -8.96
N LEU A 122 -4.38 11.12 -8.62
CA LEU A 122 -3.28 10.50 -9.38
C LEU A 122 -3.69 10.32 -10.85
N SER A 123 -2.99 11.00 -11.76
CA SER A 123 -3.19 10.84 -13.21
C SER A 123 -2.56 9.55 -13.73
N ASP A 124 -2.99 9.12 -14.94
CA ASP A 124 -2.39 7.94 -15.60
C ASP A 124 -0.91 8.13 -15.88
N ARG A 125 -0.51 9.35 -16.28
CA ARG A 125 0.87 9.69 -16.52
C ARG A 125 1.71 9.59 -15.23
N ALA A 126 1.24 10.17 -14.13
CA ALA A 126 1.96 10.10 -12.85
C ALA A 126 2.03 8.66 -12.30
N LEU A 127 0.98 7.85 -12.52
CA LEU A 127 1.03 6.42 -12.18
C LEU A 127 2.12 5.70 -12.99
N THR A 128 2.19 5.96 -14.31
CA THR A 128 3.23 5.37 -15.18
C THR A 128 4.63 5.73 -14.67
N GLU A 129 4.87 7.00 -14.41
CA GLU A 129 6.16 7.48 -13.90
C GLU A 129 6.51 6.84 -12.54
N ALA A 130 5.55 6.69 -11.63
CA ALA A 130 5.76 6.00 -10.36
C ALA A 130 6.13 4.52 -10.55
N ILE A 131 5.45 3.82 -11.48
CA ILE A 131 5.75 2.41 -11.81
C ILE A 131 7.15 2.28 -12.41
N GLU A 132 7.54 3.18 -13.31
CA GLU A 132 8.88 3.21 -13.92
C GLU A 132 9.98 3.33 -12.85
N VAL A 133 9.79 4.22 -11.87
CA VAL A 133 10.72 4.37 -10.73
C VAL A 133 10.79 3.08 -9.92
N VAL A 134 9.66 2.50 -9.56
CA VAL A 134 9.63 1.23 -8.79
C VAL A 134 10.31 0.10 -9.56
N GLN A 135 10.04 -0.03 -10.85
CA GLN A 135 10.67 -1.03 -11.72
C GLN A 135 12.19 -0.86 -11.75
N LEU A 136 12.67 0.37 -11.98
CA LEU A 136 14.09 0.67 -12.04
C LEU A 136 14.78 0.32 -10.71
N PHE A 137 14.22 0.75 -9.59
CA PHE A 137 14.79 0.49 -8.26
C PHE A 137 14.80 -1.00 -7.91
N ASN A 138 13.75 -1.75 -8.23
CA ASN A 138 13.73 -3.19 -8.02
C ASN A 138 14.80 -3.92 -8.84
N THR A 139 15.23 -3.34 -9.97
CA THR A 139 16.34 -3.89 -10.78
C THR A 139 17.69 -3.51 -10.19
N VAL A 140 17.92 -2.22 -9.95
CA VAL A 140 19.22 -1.68 -9.47
C VAL A 140 19.60 -2.26 -8.11
N THR A 141 18.67 -2.30 -7.16
CA THR A 141 18.93 -2.84 -5.83
C THR A 141 19.32 -4.31 -5.88
N LYS A 142 18.71 -5.11 -6.77
CA LYS A 142 19.07 -6.53 -6.92
C LYS A 142 20.45 -6.73 -7.56
N ILE A 143 20.87 -5.84 -8.44
CA ILE A 143 22.23 -5.85 -9.00
C ILE A 143 23.24 -5.48 -7.90
N ALA A 144 22.98 -4.41 -7.17
CA ALA A 144 23.86 -3.95 -6.09
C ALA A 144 24.03 -5.03 -5.00
N ASP A 145 22.92 -5.62 -4.55
CA ASP A 145 22.92 -6.71 -3.55
C ASP A 145 23.68 -7.95 -4.07
N ALA A 146 23.41 -8.37 -5.30
CA ALA A 146 24.05 -9.57 -5.88
C ALA A 146 25.57 -9.41 -6.05
N LEU A 147 26.02 -8.20 -6.35
CA LEU A 147 27.43 -7.88 -6.53
C LEU A 147 28.10 -7.37 -5.24
N GLN A 148 27.34 -7.24 -4.15
CA GLN A 148 27.82 -6.70 -2.86
C GLN A 148 28.50 -5.33 -3.00
N LEU A 149 27.93 -4.47 -3.86
CA LEU A 149 28.49 -3.14 -4.10
C LEU A 149 28.40 -2.29 -2.84
N GLN A 150 29.48 -1.57 -2.56
CA GLN A 150 29.50 -0.59 -1.48
C GLN A 150 29.00 0.77 -2.01
N PRO A 151 28.36 1.59 -1.16
CA PRO A 151 28.00 2.95 -1.55
C PRO A 151 29.22 3.79 -1.94
N ASP A 152 29.11 4.52 -3.04
CA ASP A 152 30.18 5.39 -3.55
C ASP A 152 30.20 6.79 -2.89
N PHE A 153 29.21 7.07 -2.01
CA PHE A 153 29.04 8.37 -1.37
C PHE A 153 28.55 8.23 0.07
N ASP A 154 28.93 9.19 0.90
CA ASP A 154 28.38 9.31 2.26
C ASP A 154 27.15 10.24 2.23
N PRO A 155 25.95 9.75 2.53
CA PRO A 155 24.73 10.58 2.52
C PRO A 155 24.74 11.72 3.54
N ARG A 156 25.68 11.70 4.48
CA ARG A 156 25.91 12.78 5.48
C ARG A 156 26.79 13.90 4.93
N SER A 157 27.51 13.67 3.84
CA SER A 157 28.38 14.64 3.18
C SER A 157 27.62 15.43 2.12
N THR A 158 26.52 16.08 2.50
CA THR A 158 25.90 17.09 1.65
C THR A 158 26.77 18.32 1.66
N GLY A 159 27.62 18.47 0.64
CA GLY A 159 28.38 19.68 0.39
C GLY A 159 27.46 20.84 0.02
#